data_0054ea54bcfc11c69619cacb0faa1448
#
_entry.id   0054ea54bcfc11c69619cacb0faa1448
#
_cell.length_a   1.000
_cell.length_b   1.000
_cell.length_c   1.000
_cell.angle_alpha   90.00
_cell.angle_beta   90.00
_cell.angle_gamma   90.00
#
_symmetry.space_group_name_H-M   'P 1'
#
loop_
_entity.id
_entity.type
_entity.pdbx_description
1 polymer ?
#
loop_
_entity_poly.entity_id
_entity_poly.type
_entity_poly.pdbx_seq_one_letter_code
_entity_poly.pdbx_strand_id
1 'polypeptide(L)'
;MVMIMREIRGLIASDIDGTLLDYERIDLPEEVFDTINQLHEAGFVFCPSSGRQYSAMRKLFAPVADKLYYICENGAVLFGNGREEEALVISGTAMEQEDFVKLARDIMQTPDCDVIISGKKTYYLCGAKDELVKDLSSSGARVKLVDALEEIQEEIYKVTLFSYKGEASKMRKAFAKRWEDKYDVAVSGVGCLDFTVDNKGTGLRQMCRFLGVDMKDTIAFGDNWNDVSMLETAGTGYIMSSADSRLLERFPNHCKSVTEILKTYLATAI
;
A
#
# COMPACT_ATOMS: atom_id res chain seq x y z
N MET A 1 36.47 -0.51 5.78
CA MET A 1 35.94 0.29 4.67
C MET A 1 34.70 0.98 5.21
N VAL A 2 34.81 2.27 5.55
CA VAL A 2 33.65 3.04 6.03
C VAL A 2 32.72 3.20 4.84
N MET A 3 31.59 2.50 4.85
CA MET A 3 30.49 2.79 3.91
C MET A 3 30.05 4.23 4.22
N ILE A 4 30.38 5.17 3.34
CA ILE A 4 29.80 6.50 3.37
C ILE A 4 28.32 6.28 3.09
N MET A 5 27.51 6.36 4.14
CA MET A 5 26.06 6.39 3.96
C MET A 5 25.75 7.63 3.14
N ARG A 6 25.29 7.44 1.91
CA ARG A 6 24.87 8.54 1.05
C ARG A 6 23.76 9.29 1.77
N GLU A 7 23.91 10.59 1.94
CA GLU A 7 22.87 11.42 2.56
C GLU A 7 21.59 11.32 1.74
N ILE A 8 20.50 10.92 2.40
CA ILE A 8 19.19 10.83 1.77
C ILE A 8 18.63 12.24 1.66
N ARG A 9 18.41 12.71 0.43
CA ARG A 9 17.94 14.08 0.13
C ARG A 9 16.43 14.24 0.27
N GLY A 10 15.68 13.15 0.18
CA GLY A 10 14.23 13.14 0.31
C GLY A 10 13.61 11.78 0.00
N LEU A 11 12.31 11.67 0.22
CA LEU A 11 11.54 10.45 0.00
C LEU A 11 10.35 10.72 -0.92
N ILE A 12 10.20 9.88 -1.94
CA ILE A 12 9.05 9.87 -2.84
C ILE A 12 8.20 8.65 -2.49
N ALA A 13 6.97 8.88 -2.04
CA ALA A 13 5.98 7.82 -1.81
C ALA A 13 4.94 7.85 -2.94
N SER A 14 4.64 6.71 -3.52
CA SER A 14 3.62 6.63 -4.58
C SER A 14 2.70 5.44 -4.38
N ASP A 15 1.40 5.71 -4.48
CA ASP A 15 0.46 4.64 -4.72
C ASP A 15 0.74 3.96 -6.07
N ILE A 16 0.15 2.78 -6.28
CA ILE A 16 0.41 1.94 -7.46
C ILE A 16 -0.80 1.97 -8.40
N ASP A 17 -1.92 1.43 -7.97
CA ASP A 17 -3.08 1.15 -8.81
C ASP A 17 -3.92 2.41 -9.06
N GLY A 18 -3.97 2.89 -10.30
CA GLY A 18 -4.56 4.19 -10.65
C GLY A 18 -3.58 5.37 -10.57
N THR A 19 -2.35 5.13 -10.10
CA THR A 19 -1.32 6.17 -9.92
C THR A 19 -0.08 5.89 -10.79
N LEU A 20 0.71 4.86 -10.49
CA LEU A 20 1.85 4.42 -11.31
C LEU A 20 1.42 3.44 -12.41
N LEU A 21 0.37 2.67 -12.13
CA LEU A 21 -0.15 1.63 -12.98
C LEU A 21 -1.60 1.95 -13.32
N ASP A 22 -1.88 2.15 -14.60
CA ASP A 22 -3.25 2.27 -15.08
C ASP A 22 -4.01 0.97 -14.82
N TYR A 23 -5.30 1.06 -14.46
CA TYR A 23 -6.14 -0.11 -14.14
C TYR A 23 -6.26 -1.14 -15.28
N GLU A 24 -5.93 -0.76 -16.52
CA GLU A 24 -5.94 -1.65 -17.69
C GLU A 24 -4.62 -2.41 -17.89
N ARG A 25 -3.57 -2.10 -17.11
CA ARG A 25 -2.23 -2.69 -17.23
C ARG A 25 -1.95 -3.67 -16.09
N ILE A 26 -1.11 -4.65 -16.38
CA ILE A 26 -0.63 -5.64 -15.40
C ILE A 26 0.81 -5.35 -14.96
N ASP A 27 1.60 -4.68 -15.82
CA ASP A 27 3.01 -4.40 -15.58
C ASP A 27 3.31 -2.90 -15.67
N LEU A 28 4.26 -2.45 -14.86
CA LEU A 28 4.75 -1.08 -14.90
C LEU A 28 5.54 -0.80 -16.18
N PRO A 29 5.39 0.40 -16.78
CA PRO A 29 6.23 0.83 -17.89
C PRO A 29 7.72 0.88 -17.50
N GLU A 30 8.63 0.58 -18.43
CA GLU A 30 10.08 0.64 -18.22
C GLU A 30 10.55 2.02 -17.74
N GLU A 31 9.92 3.07 -18.21
CA GLU A 31 10.15 4.45 -17.80
C GLU A 31 10.05 4.67 -16.29
N VAL A 32 9.20 3.92 -15.59
CA VAL A 32 9.08 3.99 -14.12
C VAL A 32 10.37 3.51 -13.47
N PHE A 33 10.92 2.39 -13.95
CA PHE A 33 12.17 1.83 -13.42
C PHE A 33 13.36 2.73 -13.70
N ASP A 34 13.43 3.33 -14.89
CA ASP A 34 14.48 4.30 -15.25
C ASP A 34 14.42 5.53 -14.36
N THR A 35 13.20 6.06 -14.12
CA THR A 35 13.02 7.21 -13.23
C THR A 35 13.42 6.89 -11.80
N ILE A 36 13.06 5.71 -11.28
CA ILE A 36 13.48 5.24 -9.95
C ILE A 36 15.00 5.13 -9.85
N ASN A 37 15.66 4.60 -10.89
CA ASN A 37 17.13 4.51 -10.91
C ASN A 37 17.77 5.91 -10.86
N GLN A 38 17.28 6.88 -11.62
CA GLN A 38 17.77 8.26 -11.62
C GLN A 38 17.55 8.92 -10.24
N LEU A 39 16.40 8.71 -9.61
CA LEU A 39 16.13 9.20 -8.25
C LEU A 39 17.13 8.62 -7.25
N HIS A 40 17.37 7.32 -7.31
CA HIS A 40 18.33 6.65 -6.43
C HIS A 40 19.73 7.19 -6.62
N GLU A 41 20.18 7.43 -7.86
CA GLU A 41 21.48 8.04 -8.17
C GLU A 41 21.58 9.49 -7.66
N ALA A 42 20.49 10.23 -7.68
CA ALA A 42 20.40 11.60 -7.15
C ALA A 42 20.28 11.66 -5.61
N GLY A 43 20.22 10.52 -4.90
CA GLY A 43 20.16 10.45 -3.44
C GLY A 43 18.73 10.49 -2.87
N PHE A 44 17.69 10.24 -3.70
CA PHE A 44 16.32 10.12 -3.24
C PHE A 44 15.94 8.66 -3.02
N VAL A 45 15.04 8.43 -2.06
CA VAL A 45 14.41 7.13 -1.81
C VAL A 45 13.06 7.09 -2.50
N PHE A 46 12.80 6.05 -3.27
CA PHE A 46 11.47 5.75 -3.79
C PHE A 46 10.82 4.65 -2.96
N CYS A 47 9.56 4.89 -2.57
CA CYS A 47 8.81 4.05 -1.64
C CYS A 47 7.40 3.82 -2.20
N PRO A 48 7.12 2.70 -2.92
CA PRO A 48 5.76 2.35 -3.29
C PRO A 48 4.92 2.12 -2.03
N SER A 49 3.68 2.65 -2.03
CA SER A 49 2.75 2.63 -0.91
C SER A 49 1.40 2.09 -1.38
N SER A 50 1.04 0.87 -1.02
CA SER A 50 -0.13 0.19 -1.56
C SER A 50 -0.85 -0.69 -0.54
N GLY A 51 -2.11 -1.02 -0.83
CA GLY A 51 -2.84 -2.09 -0.15
C GLY A 51 -2.34 -3.49 -0.48
N ARG A 52 -1.40 -3.63 -1.42
CA ARG A 52 -0.83 -4.91 -1.84
C ARG A 52 0.11 -5.50 -0.80
N GLN A 53 0.24 -6.84 -0.83
CA GLN A 53 1.23 -7.58 -0.05
C GLN A 53 2.66 -7.30 -0.56
N TYR A 54 3.64 -7.39 0.35
CA TYR A 54 5.05 -7.16 0.05
C TYR A 54 5.58 -7.98 -1.13
N SER A 55 5.27 -9.29 -1.20
CA SER A 55 5.73 -10.16 -2.29
C SER A 55 5.13 -9.75 -3.65
N ALA A 56 3.87 -9.32 -3.69
CA ALA A 56 3.24 -8.83 -4.91
C ALA A 56 3.85 -7.50 -5.37
N MET A 57 4.16 -6.59 -4.45
CA MET A 57 4.86 -5.34 -4.78
C MET A 57 6.27 -5.62 -5.30
N ARG A 58 7.03 -6.50 -4.66
CA ARG A 58 8.37 -6.88 -5.13
C ARG A 58 8.36 -7.49 -6.54
N LYS A 59 7.37 -8.34 -6.83
CA LYS A 59 7.19 -8.91 -8.17
C LYS A 59 6.96 -7.81 -9.22
N LEU A 60 6.08 -6.85 -8.92
CA LEU A 60 5.76 -5.73 -9.81
C LEU A 60 6.97 -4.82 -10.08
N PHE A 61 7.80 -4.60 -9.06
CA PHE A 61 9.01 -3.77 -9.14
C PHE A 61 10.28 -4.57 -9.35
N ALA A 62 10.22 -5.81 -9.84
CA ALA A 62 11.36 -6.74 -9.92
C ALA A 62 12.69 -6.12 -10.42
N PRO A 63 12.73 -5.27 -11.47
CA PRO A 63 13.98 -4.69 -11.96
C PRO A 63 14.71 -3.78 -10.96
N VAL A 64 14.00 -3.23 -9.99
CA VAL A 64 14.54 -2.26 -9.01
C VAL A 64 14.23 -2.63 -7.56
N ALA A 65 13.62 -3.80 -7.33
CA ALA A 65 13.03 -4.20 -6.05
C ALA A 65 13.98 -4.07 -4.84
N ASP A 66 15.27 -4.38 -5.02
CA ASP A 66 16.25 -4.35 -3.93
C ASP A 66 16.70 -2.93 -3.52
N LYS A 67 16.33 -1.90 -4.30
CA LYS A 67 16.62 -0.49 -4.02
C LYS A 67 15.51 0.19 -3.25
N LEU A 68 14.29 -0.39 -3.24
CA LEU A 68 13.08 0.24 -2.73
C LEU A 68 12.87 -0.04 -1.25
N TYR A 69 12.22 0.91 -0.60
CA TYR A 69 11.54 0.73 0.67
C TYR A 69 10.04 0.61 0.39
N TYR A 70 9.30 -0.11 1.24
CA TYR A 70 7.92 -0.46 0.92
C TYR A 70 6.98 -0.10 2.07
N ILE A 71 5.88 0.57 1.75
CA ILE A 71 4.72 0.76 2.62
C ILE A 71 3.63 -0.18 2.11
N CYS A 72 3.45 -1.31 2.79
CA CYS A 72 2.54 -2.38 2.40
C CYS A 72 1.26 -2.35 3.22
N GLU A 73 0.23 -3.07 2.74
CA GLU A 73 -1.04 -3.28 3.46
C GLU A 73 -1.65 -1.96 3.96
N ASN A 74 -1.68 -0.92 3.08
CA ASN A 74 -2.14 0.44 3.40
C ASN A 74 -1.40 1.11 4.58
N GLY A 75 -0.13 0.81 4.78
CA GLY A 75 0.67 1.41 5.85
C GLY A 75 0.82 0.55 7.10
N ALA A 76 0.16 -0.61 7.14
CA ALA A 76 0.19 -1.48 8.31
C ALA A 76 1.52 -2.21 8.49
N VAL A 77 2.29 -2.43 7.41
CA VAL A 77 3.62 -3.07 7.47
C VAL A 77 4.61 -2.37 6.55
N LEU A 78 5.79 -2.05 7.08
CA LEU A 78 6.87 -1.37 6.36
C LEU A 78 8.08 -2.28 6.23
N PHE A 79 8.64 -2.32 5.01
CA PHE A 79 9.86 -3.10 4.73
C PHE A 79 10.99 -2.20 4.23
N GLY A 80 12.21 -2.55 4.66
CA GLY A 80 13.46 -1.97 4.18
C GLY A 80 13.82 -2.45 2.77
N ASN A 81 14.87 -1.83 2.23
CA ASN A 81 15.48 -2.23 0.97
C ASN A 81 16.31 -3.52 1.14
N GLY A 82 16.83 -4.05 0.03
CA GLY A 82 17.64 -5.26 0.00
C GLY A 82 16.89 -6.47 -0.56
N ARG A 83 17.52 -7.63 -0.48
CA ARG A 83 16.92 -8.90 -0.95
C ARG A 83 15.71 -9.26 -0.10
N GLU A 84 14.77 -9.99 -0.69
CA GLU A 84 13.50 -10.32 -0.03
C GLU A 84 13.68 -11.08 1.29
N GLU A 85 14.64 -12.01 1.33
CA GLU A 85 14.93 -12.83 2.51
C GLU A 85 15.59 -12.01 3.63
N GLU A 86 16.31 -10.95 3.28
CA GLU A 86 17.08 -10.10 4.18
C GLU A 86 16.35 -8.81 4.54
N ALA A 87 15.23 -8.50 3.89
CA ALA A 87 14.52 -7.24 4.06
C ALA A 87 14.04 -7.05 5.51
N LEU A 88 14.54 -5.99 6.12
CA LEU A 88 14.16 -5.60 7.47
C LEU A 88 12.67 -5.21 7.52
N VAL A 89 11.93 -5.76 8.47
CA VAL A 89 10.63 -5.20 8.86
C VAL A 89 10.90 -3.97 9.72
N ILE A 90 10.62 -2.79 9.17
CA ILE A 90 10.90 -1.50 9.82
C ILE A 90 9.88 -1.24 10.92
N SER A 91 8.60 -1.48 10.61
CA SER A 91 7.47 -1.27 11.49
C SER A 91 6.31 -2.16 11.06
N GLY A 92 5.42 -2.45 11.99
CA GLY A 92 4.15 -3.11 11.73
C GLY A 92 3.29 -3.05 12.97
N THR A 93 2.03 -2.63 12.83
CA THR A 93 1.06 -2.56 13.90
C THR A 93 0.00 -3.63 13.68
N ALA A 94 0.08 -4.70 14.46
CA ALA A 94 -0.83 -5.83 14.36
C ALA A 94 -2.20 -5.51 14.95
N MET A 95 -3.23 -6.13 14.41
CA MET A 95 -4.58 -6.14 14.95
C MET A 95 -4.65 -7.06 16.18
N GLU A 96 -5.51 -6.73 17.14
CA GLU A 96 -5.80 -7.62 18.25
C GLU A 96 -6.47 -8.89 17.73
N GLN A 97 -6.03 -10.07 18.24
CA GLN A 97 -6.50 -11.36 17.73
C GLN A 97 -8.01 -11.55 17.83
N GLU A 98 -8.62 -11.16 18.95
CA GLU A 98 -10.06 -11.25 19.14
C GLU A 98 -10.83 -10.40 18.13
N ASP A 99 -10.30 -9.22 17.80
CA ASP A 99 -10.93 -8.28 16.90
C ASP A 99 -10.84 -8.75 15.43
N PHE A 100 -9.68 -9.21 14.96
CA PHE A 100 -9.60 -9.69 13.58
C PHE A 100 -10.48 -10.93 13.36
N VAL A 101 -10.54 -11.85 14.32
CA VAL A 101 -11.42 -13.02 14.24
C VAL A 101 -12.89 -12.62 14.19
N LYS A 102 -13.31 -11.68 15.03
CA LYS A 102 -14.67 -11.16 15.03
C LYS A 102 -15.03 -10.46 13.72
N LEU A 103 -14.14 -9.60 13.23
CA LEU A 103 -14.30 -8.89 11.96
C LEU A 103 -14.36 -9.88 10.78
N ALA A 104 -13.45 -10.86 10.74
CA ALA A 104 -13.46 -11.90 9.71
C ALA A 104 -14.78 -12.69 9.67
N ARG A 105 -15.31 -13.06 10.82
CA ARG A 105 -16.63 -13.73 10.93
C ARG A 105 -17.78 -12.85 10.46
N ASP A 106 -17.76 -11.55 10.79
CA ASP A 106 -18.75 -10.59 10.29
C ASP A 106 -18.74 -10.51 8.75
N ILE A 107 -17.53 -10.51 8.16
CA ILE A 107 -17.37 -10.48 6.70
C ILE A 107 -17.85 -11.79 6.07
N MET A 108 -17.47 -12.94 6.62
CA MET A 108 -17.88 -14.27 6.11
C MET A 108 -19.40 -14.48 6.14
N GLN A 109 -20.14 -13.76 7.00
CA GLN A 109 -21.60 -13.76 7.03
C GLN A 109 -22.23 -12.79 6.04
N THR A 110 -21.42 -11.96 5.35
CA THR A 110 -21.92 -10.97 4.38
C THR A 110 -22.07 -11.64 3.01
N PRO A 111 -23.27 -11.61 2.40
CA PRO A 111 -23.51 -12.26 1.11
C PRO A 111 -22.58 -11.74 0.01
N ASP A 112 -22.12 -12.64 -0.85
CA ASP A 112 -21.24 -12.36 -1.99
C ASP A 112 -19.89 -11.69 -1.61
N CYS A 113 -19.43 -11.97 -0.39
CA CYS A 113 -18.15 -11.49 0.09
C CYS A 113 -17.29 -12.64 0.60
N ASP A 114 -15.98 -12.49 0.43
CA ASP A 114 -14.96 -13.30 1.08
C ASP A 114 -14.07 -12.40 1.95
N VAL A 115 -13.33 -13.04 2.86
CA VAL A 115 -12.37 -12.35 3.72
C VAL A 115 -10.95 -12.68 3.31
N ILE A 116 -10.09 -11.64 3.20
CA ILE A 116 -8.64 -11.79 3.06
C ILE A 116 -8.02 -11.33 4.37
N ILE A 117 -7.22 -12.19 4.99
CA ILE A 117 -6.55 -11.91 6.26
C ILE A 117 -5.06 -11.80 5.99
N SER A 118 -4.49 -10.62 6.20
CA SER A 118 -3.12 -10.30 5.85
C SER A 118 -2.18 -10.48 7.06
N GLY A 119 -1.40 -11.54 7.03
CA GLY A 119 -0.21 -11.66 7.85
C GLY A 119 0.96 -10.84 7.28
N LYS A 120 2.13 -10.97 7.86
CA LYS A 120 3.32 -10.18 7.46
C LYS A 120 3.72 -10.38 5.99
N LYS A 121 3.68 -11.59 5.50
CA LYS A 121 4.06 -11.97 4.12
C LYS A 121 3.11 -12.99 3.51
N THR A 122 1.95 -13.27 4.12
CA THR A 122 1.03 -14.34 3.71
C THR A 122 -0.41 -13.86 3.84
N TYR A 123 -1.21 -14.07 2.81
CA TYR A 123 -2.66 -13.94 2.89
C TYR A 123 -3.26 -15.27 3.32
N TYR A 124 -4.10 -15.24 4.33
CA TYR A 124 -4.91 -16.36 4.79
C TYR A 124 -6.32 -16.22 4.26
N LEU A 125 -6.84 -17.30 3.68
CA LEU A 125 -8.21 -17.38 3.17
C LEU A 125 -8.90 -18.57 3.82
N CYS A 126 -10.09 -18.34 4.39
CA CYS A 126 -10.92 -19.34 5.03
C CYS A 126 -12.23 -19.49 4.27
N GLY A 127 -12.40 -20.62 3.58
CA GLY A 127 -13.62 -20.91 2.79
C GLY A 127 -13.81 -20.02 1.55
N ALA A 128 -12.77 -19.38 1.05
CA ALA A 128 -12.84 -18.49 -0.10
C ALA A 128 -13.05 -19.24 -1.42
N LYS A 129 -13.64 -18.55 -2.41
CA LYS A 129 -13.83 -19.11 -3.74
C LYS A 129 -12.50 -19.23 -4.49
N ASP A 130 -12.39 -20.25 -5.34
CA ASP A 130 -11.19 -20.53 -6.16
C ASP A 130 -10.77 -19.34 -7.04
N GLU A 131 -11.74 -18.52 -7.47
CA GLU A 131 -11.49 -17.31 -8.26
C GLU A 131 -10.59 -16.33 -7.50
N LEU A 132 -10.94 -15.99 -6.26
CA LEU A 132 -10.16 -15.10 -5.43
C LEU A 132 -8.76 -15.66 -5.14
N VAL A 133 -8.66 -16.97 -4.86
CA VAL A 133 -7.37 -17.65 -4.65
C VAL A 133 -6.46 -17.51 -5.86
N LYS A 134 -7.00 -17.71 -7.07
CA LYS A 134 -6.26 -17.59 -8.33
C LYS A 134 -5.83 -16.14 -8.58
N ASP A 135 -6.71 -15.17 -8.39
CA ASP A 135 -6.42 -13.75 -8.63
C ASP A 135 -5.29 -13.26 -7.72
N LEU A 136 -5.38 -13.54 -6.42
CA LEU A 136 -4.33 -13.16 -5.46
C LEU A 136 -3.00 -13.86 -5.78
N SER A 137 -3.02 -15.15 -6.09
CA SER A 137 -1.79 -15.89 -6.42
C SER A 137 -1.15 -15.39 -7.72
N SER A 138 -1.95 -15.05 -8.74
CA SER A 138 -1.47 -14.53 -10.02
C SER A 138 -0.79 -13.17 -9.88
N SER A 139 -1.27 -12.33 -8.96
CA SER A 139 -0.66 -11.03 -8.64
C SER A 139 0.72 -11.15 -7.97
N GLY A 140 1.09 -12.34 -7.50
CA GLY A 140 2.35 -12.61 -6.79
C GLY A 140 2.21 -12.59 -5.27
N ALA A 141 0.98 -12.51 -4.75
CA ALA A 141 0.75 -12.67 -3.32
C ALA A 141 0.98 -14.13 -2.88
N ARG A 142 1.50 -14.31 -1.69
CA ARG A 142 1.58 -15.62 -1.04
C ARG A 142 0.25 -15.90 -0.35
N VAL A 143 -0.41 -16.97 -0.75
CA VAL A 143 -1.74 -17.35 -0.25
C VAL A 143 -1.65 -18.68 0.49
N LYS A 144 -2.29 -18.77 1.63
CA LYS A 144 -2.47 -20.01 2.42
C LYS A 144 -3.96 -20.19 2.73
N LEU A 145 -4.49 -21.34 2.37
CA LEU A 145 -5.83 -21.73 2.76
C LEU A 145 -5.81 -22.30 4.17
N VAL A 146 -6.83 -21.96 4.96
CA VAL A 146 -7.05 -22.48 6.31
C VAL A 146 -8.50 -22.93 6.44
N ASP A 147 -8.72 -23.99 7.24
CA ASP A 147 -10.06 -24.49 7.49
C ASP A 147 -10.78 -23.70 8.61
N ALA A 148 -10.01 -23.08 9.51
CA ALA A 148 -10.53 -22.26 10.59
C ALA A 148 -9.62 -21.04 10.87
N LEU A 149 -10.23 -19.93 11.30
CA LEU A 149 -9.50 -18.70 11.65
C LEU A 149 -8.51 -18.91 12.80
N GLU A 150 -8.80 -19.84 13.68
CA GLU A 150 -8.00 -20.21 14.86
C GLU A 150 -6.67 -20.89 14.49
N GLU A 151 -6.51 -21.35 13.26
CA GLU A 151 -5.25 -21.90 12.75
C GLU A 151 -4.20 -20.82 12.46
N ILE A 152 -4.63 -19.56 12.38
CA ILE A 152 -3.74 -18.43 12.10
C ILE A 152 -3.02 -18.06 13.40
N GLN A 153 -1.70 -18.32 13.45
CA GLN A 153 -0.87 -18.13 14.65
C GLN A 153 0.07 -16.93 14.52
N GLU A 154 0.10 -16.24 13.36
CA GLU A 154 0.94 -15.07 13.19
C GLU A 154 0.16 -13.77 13.44
N GLU A 155 0.92 -12.67 13.60
CA GLU A 155 0.37 -11.32 13.69
C GLU A 155 -0.36 -10.94 12.41
N ILE A 156 -1.58 -10.41 12.53
CA ILE A 156 -2.41 -9.95 11.42
C ILE A 156 -2.38 -8.43 11.36
N TYR A 157 -2.11 -7.90 10.18
CA TYR A 157 -1.90 -6.49 9.93
C TYR A 157 -3.06 -5.82 9.19
N LYS A 158 -3.83 -6.59 8.42
CA LYS A 158 -5.00 -6.11 7.71
C LYS A 158 -6.04 -7.22 7.57
N VAL A 159 -7.30 -6.84 7.62
CA VAL A 159 -8.42 -7.67 7.19
C VAL A 159 -9.13 -6.94 6.06
N THR A 160 -9.42 -7.64 4.97
CA THR A 160 -10.13 -7.09 3.81
C THR A 160 -11.44 -7.83 3.59
N LEU A 161 -12.52 -7.07 3.48
CA LEU A 161 -13.76 -7.55 2.86
C LEU A 161 -13.58 -7.46 1.35
N PHE A 162 -13.65 -8.59 0.65
CA PHE A 162 -13.67 -8.64 -0.80
C PHE A 162 -15.09 -8.92 -1.31
N SER A 163 -15.64 -7.99 -2.07
CA SER A 163 -16.99 -8.11 -2.65
C SER A 163 -16.92 -8.51 -4.12
N TYR A 164 -17.46 -9.68 -4.46
CA TYR A 164 -17.55 -10.15 -5.85
C TYR A 164 -18.41 -9.26 -6.75
N LYS A 165 -19.29 -8.46 -6.17
CA LYS A 165 -20.14 -7.51 -6.89
C LYS A 165 -19.53 -6.11 -7.02
N GLY A 166 -18.32 -5.89 -6.50
CA GLY A 166 -17.69 -4.57 -6.50
C GLY A 166 -18.40 -3.54 -5.60
N GLU A 167 -19.08 -3.99 -4.55
CA GLU A 167 -19.95 -3.13 -3.73
C GLU A 167 -19.29 -2.69 -2.39
N ALA A 168 -17.98 -2.82 -2.25
CA ALA A 168 -17.24 -2.47 -1.03
C ALA A 168 -17.54 -1.05 -0.52
N SER A 169 -17.64 -0.07 -1.42
CA SER A 169 -17.99 1.31 -1.09
C SER A 169 -19.38 1.47 -0.45
N LYS A 170 -20.35 0.67 -0.88
CA LYS A 170 -21.71 0.68 -0.30
C LYS A 170 -21.72 0.08 1.11
N MET A 171 -20.84 -0.88 1.37
CA MET A 171 -20.74 -1.57 2.66
C MET A 171 -19.96 -0.74 3.70
N ARG A 172 -19.10 0.18 3.25
CA ARG A 172 -18.22 0.98 4.10
C ARG A 172 -18.95 1.61 5.29
N LYS A 173 -20.09 2.26 5.06
CA LYS A 173 -20.83 2.95 6.13
C LYS A 173 -21.28 2.01 7.25
N ALA A 174 -21.73 0.80 6.91
CA ALA A 174 -22.20 -0.18 7.89
C ALA A 174 -21.05 -0.79 8.71
N PHE A 175 -19.91 -1.07 8.04
CA PHE A 175 -18.73 -1.61 8.70
C PHE A 175 -17.98 -0.54 9.50
N ALA A 176 -17.82 0.67 8.97
CA ALA A 176 -17.18 1.79 9.67
C ALA A 176 -17.89 2.08 11.01
N LYS A 177 -19.22 2.14 11.03
CA LYS A 177 -19.98 2.35 12.27
C LYS A 177 -19.62 1.39 13.41
N ARG A 178 -19.12 0.18 13.09
CA ARG A 178 -18.76 -0.85 14.07
C ARG A 178 -17.29 -0.88 14.41
N TRP A 179 -16.42 -0.42 13.47
CA TRP A 179 -15.00 -0.68 13.54
C TRP A 179 -14.09 0.56 13.44
N GLU A 180 -14.62 1.74 13.03
CA GLU A 180 -13.80 2.97 12.84
C GLU A 180 -13.20 3.54 14.14
N ASP A 181 -13.72 3.16 15.31
CA ASP A 181 -13.10 3.53 16.59
C ASP A 181 -11.77 2.79 16.85
N LYS A 182 -11.53 1.67 16.14
CA LYS A 182 -10.35 0.83 16.32
C LYS A 182 -9.45 0.76 15.09
N TYR A 183 -10.04 0.85 13.90
CA TYR A 183 -9.37 0.61 12.63
C TYR A 183 -9.67 1.71 11.63
N ASP A 184 -8.67 2.04 10.82
CA ASP A 184 -8.91 2.77 9.57
C ASP A 184 -9.72 1.88 8.63
N VAL A 185 -10.83 2.40 8.11
CA VAL A 185 -11.77 1.66 7.25
C VAL A 185 -11.79 2.33 5.87
N ALA A 186 -10.98 1.81 4.96
CA ALA A 186 -10.74 2.41 3.66
C ALA A 186 -11.17 1.52 2.49
N VAL A 187 -11.78 2.13 1.47
CA VAL A 187 -11.97 1.48 0.16
C VAL A 187 -10.67 1.57 -0.60
N SER A 188 -10.06 0.43 -0.91
CA SER A 188 -8.75 0.33 -1.59
C SER A 188 -8.84 -0.18 -3.03
N GLY A 189 -10.05 -0.45 -3.52
CA GLY A 189 -10.33 -0.92 -4.87
C GLY A 189 -11.82 -1.13 -5.08
N VAL A 190 -12.22 -1.52 -6.28
CA VAL A 190 -13.65 -1.69 -6.65
C VAL A 190 -14.37 -2.67 -5.72
N GLY A 191 -13.70 -3.74 -5.33
CA GLY A 191 -14.27 -4.80 -4.48
C GLY A 191 -13.71 -4.86 -3.06
N CYS A 192 -12.76 -4.01 -2.67
CA CYS A 192 -12.01 -4.14 -1.42
C CYS A 192 -12.36 -3.06 -0.39
N LEU A 193 -12.72 -3.49 0.81
CA LEU A 193 -12.84 -2.65 2.00
C LEU A 193 -11.82 -3.16 3.03
N ASP A 194 -10.80 -2.36 3.28
CA ASP A 194 -9.68 -2.70 4.14
C ASP A 194 -9.87 -2.15 5.55
N PHE A 195 -9.40 -2.92 6.53
CA PHE A 195 -9.37 -2.57 7.94
C PHE A 195 -7.93 -2.74 8.44
N THR A 196 -7.32 -1.64 8.86
CA THR A 196 -5.93 -1.58 9.35
C THR A 196 -5.84 -0.74 10.62
N VAL A 197 -4.83 -0.97 11.46
CA VAL A 197 -4.55 -0.10 12.62
C VAL A 197 -3.92 1.21 12.14
N ASP A 198 -2.99 1.12 11.18
CA ASP A 198 -2.31 2.25 10.54
C ASP A 198 -2.91 2.56 9.16
N ASN A 199 -2.53 3.69 8.59
CA ASN A 199 -2.86 4.10 7.23
C ASN A 199 -1.61 4.54 6.46
N LYS A 200 -1.73 4.83 5.15
CA LYS A 200 -0.58 5.23 4.33
C LYS A 200 0.15 6.47 4.86
N GLY A 201 -0.54 7.40 5.51
CA GLY A 201 0.06 8.58 6.12
C GLY A 201 0.89 8.26 7.37
N THR A 202 0.40 7.36 8.23
CA THR A 202 1.21 6.87 9.38
C THR A 202 2.39 6.07 8.88
N GLY A 203 2.22 5.23 7.86
CA GLY A 203 3.31 4.51 7.21
C GLY A 203 4.39 5.45 6.67
N LEU A 204 4.00 6.53 5.97
CA LEU A 204 4.95 7.54 5.48
C LEU A 204 5.73 8.20 6.63
N ARG A 205 5.05 8.61 7.72
CA ARG A 205 5.72 9.19 8.90
C ARG A 205 6.72 8.23 9.53
N GLN A 206 6.37 6.96 9.66
CA GLN A 206 7.25 5.93 10.23
C GLN A 206 8.47 5.68 9.33
N MET A 207 8.27 5.63 8.01
CA MET A 207 9.35 5.48 7.02
C MET A 207 10.31 6.68 7.07
N CYS A 208 9.80 7.90 7.09
CA CYS A 208 10.61 9.12 7.22
C CYS A 208 11.43 9.13 8.51
N ARG A 209 10.83 8.74 9.63
CA ARG A 209 11.54 8.62 10.91
C ARG A 209 12.68 7.60 10.85
N PHE A 210 12.43 6.45 10.24
CA PHE A 210 13.45 5.41 10.08
C PHE A 210 14.63 5.87 9.20
N LEU A 211 14.32 6.58 8.10
CA LEU A 211 15.34 7.06 7.15
C LEU A 211 16.01 8.39 7.56
N GLY A 212 15.52 9.07 8.58
CA GLY A 212 16.01 10.40 8.99
C GLY A 212 15.66 11.50 7.98
N VAL A 213 14.54 11.36 7.25
CA VAL A 213 14.06 12.33 6.26
C VAL A 213 13.02 13.24 6.90
N ASP A 214 13.16 14.57 6.74
CA ASP A 214 12.13 15.53 7.15
C ASP A 214 10.88 15.41 6.27
N MET A 215 9.70 15.54 6.88
CA MET A 215 8.43 15.48 6.13
C MET A 215 8.34 16.50 5.00
N LYS A 216 8.93 17.69 5.17
CA LYS A 216 8.98 18.74 4.12
C LYS A 216 9.73 18.30 2.86
N ASP A 217 10.64 17.32 2.98
CA ASP A 217 11.46 16.79 1.90
C ASP A 217 10.85 15.51 1.31
N THR A 218 9.52 15.36 1.45
CA THR A 218 8.75 14.24 0.89
C THR A 218 7.80 14.69 -0.21
N ILE A 219 7.64 13.83 -1.22
CA ILE A 219 6.64 13.97 -2.27
C ILE A 219 5.77 12.71 -2.24
N ALA A 220 4.45 12.88 -2.31
CA ALA A 220 3.51 11.75 -2.37
C ALA A 220 2.58 11.85 -3.58
N PHE A 221 2.23 10.68 -4.14
CA PHE A 221 1.29 10.54 -5.27
C PHE A 221 0.21 9.52 -4.93
N GLY A 222 -1.03 9.81 -5.33
CA GLY A 222 -2.17 8.91 -5.12
C GLY A 222 -3.37 9.32 -5.96
N ASP A 223 -4.38 8.46 -6.03
CA ASP A 223 -5.61 8.68 -6.82
C ASP A 223 -6.89 8.45 -6.02
N ASN A 224 -6.83 7.83 -4.83
CA ASN A 224 -8.01 7.32 -4.15
C ASN A 224 -8.08 7.76 -2.66
N TRP A 225 -9.18 7.42 -2.02
CA TRP A 225 -9.48 7.83 -0.64
C TRP A 225 -8.50 7.26 0.40
N ASN A 226 -7.92 6.07 0.18
CA ASN A 226 -6.89 5.50 1.05
C ASN A 226 -5.53 6.24 0.96
N ASP A 227 -5.35 7.12 -0.05
CA ASP A 227 -4.14 7.94 -0.21
C ASP A 227 -4.23 9.28 0.51
N VAL A 228 -5.42 9.72 0.88
CA VAL A 228 -5.66 11.05 1.47
C VAL A 228 -4.72 11.31 2.64
N SER A 229 -4.60 10.36 3.56
CA SER A 229 -3.71 10.51 4.73
C SER A 229 -2.24 10.67 4.35
N MET A 230 -1.79 10.00 3.29
CA MET A 230 -0.41 10.10 2.78
C MET A 230 -0.18 11.44 2.08
N LEU A 231 -1.11 11.86 1.21
CA LEU A 231 -1.03 13.12 0.48
C LEU A 231 -1.03 14.33 1.41
N GLU A 232 -1.85 14.30 2.48
CA GLU A 232 -1.89 15.36 3.49
C GLU A 232 -0.68 15.37 4.42
N THR A 233 -0.03 14.23 4.58
CA THR A 233 1.14 14.08 5.45
C THR A 233 2.42 14.53 4.76
N ALA A 234 2.54 14.33 3.46
CA ALA A 234 3.73 14.65 2.68
C ALA A 234 4.00 16.16 2.61
N GLY A 235 5.27 16.53 2.44
CA GLY A 235 5.67 17.92 2.16
C GLY A 235 5.01 18.47 0.90
N THR A 236 4.86 17.62 -0.12
CA THR A 236 4.10 17.92 -1.34
C THR A 236 3.29 16.69 -1.76
N GLY A 237 1.96 16.81 -1.73
CA GLY A 237 1.05 15.76 -2.22
C GLY A 237 0.51 16.10 -3.60
N TYR A 238 0.52 15.12 -4.51
CA TYR A 238 -0.08 15.19 -5.85
C TYR A 238 -1.20 14.17 -5.97
N ILE A 239 -2.40 14.66 -6.33
CA ILE A 239 -3.52 13.80 -6.70
C ILE A 239 -3.53 13.57 -8.21
N MET A 240 -3.81 12.32 -8.64
CA MET A 240 -3.95 12.03 -10.07
C MET A 240 -5.16 12.75 -10.66
N SER A 241 -5.00 13.30 -11.88
CA SER A 241 -6.08 14.04 -12.55
C SER A 241 -7.29 13.17 -12.93
N SER A 242 -7.16 11.85 -12.85
CA SER A 242 -8.22 10.85 -13.04
C SER A 242 -9.02 10.55 -11.77
N ALA A 243 -8.64 11.09 -10.63
CA ALA A 243 -9.28 10.83 -9.33
C ALA A 243 -10.73 11.36 -9.26
N ASP A 244 -11.46 10.92 -8.24
CA ASP A 244 -12.81 11.43 -7.90
C ASP A 244 -12.78 12.97 -7.77
N SER A 245 -13.80 13.64 -8.31
CA SER A 245 -13.88 15.11 -8.32
C SER A 245 -13.75 15.75 -6.93
N ARG A 246 -14.26 15.08 -5.88
CA ARG A 246 -14.15 15.55 -4.49
C ARG A 246 -12.71 15.50 -3.98
N LEU A 247 -11.88 14.58 -4.47
CA LEU A 247 -10.45 14.54 -4.18
C LEU A 247 -9.71 15.64 -4.94
N LEU A 248 -10.08 15.89 -6.20
CA LEU A 248 -9.52 17.00 -6.99
C LEU A 248 -9.80 18.36 -6.34
N GLU A 249 -10.98 18.56 -5.77
CA GLU A 249 -11.31 19.79 -5.02
C GLU A 249 -10.50 19.94 -3.73
N ARG A 250 -10.09 18.82 -3.11
CA ARG A 250 -9.36 18.80 -1.82
C ARG A 250 -7.88 19.10 -1.95
N PHE A 251 -7.26 18.65 -3.05
CA PHE A 251 -5.81 18.77 -3.24
C PHE A 251 -5.48 19.76 -4.36
N PRO A 252 -4.58 20.74 -4.11
CA PRO A 252 -4.26 21.77 -5.10
C PRO A 252 -3.32 21.29 -6.23
N ASN A 253 -2.51 20.27 -5.97
CA ASN A 253 -1.54 19.78 -6.94
C ASN A 253 -2.09 18.55 -7.66
N HIS A 254 -2.32 18.68 -8.95
CA HIS A 254 -2.79 17.59 -9.80
C HIS A 254 -1.69 17.16 -10.76
N CYS A 255 -1.62 15.86 -11.06
CA CYS A 255 -0.72 15.35 -12.10
C CYS A 255 -1.40 14.31 -12.99
N LYS A 256 -0.91 14.19 -14.21
CA LYS A 256 -1.34 13.15 -15.16
C LYS A 256 -0.37 11.98 -15.19
N SER A 257 0.87 12.21 -14.81
CA SER A 257 1.93 11.21 -14.81
C SER A 257 2.90 11.49 -13.66
N VAL A 258 3.13 10.47 -12.85
CA VAL A 258 4.12 10.51 -11.76
C VAL A 258 5.53 10.70 -12.32
N THR A 259 5.88 9.97 -13.38
CA THR A 259 7.23 10.03 -13.99
C THR A 259 7.53 11.41 -14.57
N GLU A 260 6.57 12.10 -15.18
CA GLU A 260 6.76 13.47 -15.69
C GLU A 260 7.06 14.47 -14.57
N ILE A 261 6.32 14.40 -13.45
CA ILE A 261 6.59 15.25 -12.27
C ILE A 261 7.98 14.95 -11.71
N LEU A 262 8.33 13.68 -11.56
CA LEU A 262 9.62 13.28 -10.99
C LEU A 262 10.80 13.67 -11.89
N LYS A 263 10.69 13.57 -13.22
CA LYS A 263 11.71 14.07 -14.15
C LYS A 263 11.90 15.57 -14.06
N THR A 264 10.80 16.32 -13.95
CA THR A 264 10.86 17.78 -13.76
C THR A 264 11.54 18.11 -12.43
N TYR A 265 11.21 17.38 -11.36
CA TYR A 265 11.83 17.54 -10.04
C TYR A 265 13.33 17.24 -10.09
N LEU A 266 13.75 16.15 -10.71
CA LEU A 266 15.16 15.80 -10.88
C LEU A 266 15.93 16.88 -11.65
N ALA A 267 15.35 17.45 -12.72
CA ALA A 267 16.01 18.49 -13.50
C ALA A 267 16.24 19.80 -12.72
N THR A 268 15.47 20.05 -11.66
CA THR A 268 15.61 21.24 -10.80
C THR A 268 16.42 20.98 -9.53
N ALA A 269 16.57 19.72 -9.14
CA ALA A 269 17.26 19.32 -7.91
C ALA A 269 18.77 19.01 -8.12
N ILE A 270 19.22 18.93 -9.37
CA ILE A 270 20.61 18.71 -9.78
C ILE A 270 21.20 20.05 -10.23
#